data_ada0cdc88211381c155d4f124715915c
#
_entry.id   ada0cdc88211381c155d4f124715915c
#
_cell.length_a   1.000
_cell.length_b   1.000
_cell.length_c   1.000
_cell.angle_alpha   90.00
_cell.angle_beta   90.00
_cell.angle_gamma   90.00
#
_symmetry.space_group_name_H-M   'P 1'
#
loop_
_entity.id
_entity.type
_entity.pdbx_description
1 polymer ?
#
loop_
_entity_poly.entity_id
_entity_poly.type
_entity_poly.pdbx_seq_one_letter_code
_entity_poly.pdbx_strand_id
1 'polypeptide(L)'
;MRIRRSTHVFLALLLLSSGAGAQITSGTTPGGLFYEVSGTGEPVVLIHAFSVDRRMWAPQIAALEGRFRVVRYDLRGHGKSEGPSTPYSPHEDLRAVLDALGIGKATLIGLSAGATLAIDFAIVHPDRVARIVLASPGLNGHVPSAPLTWTQPVFKAAGSGDSEGAARLWGETPIMALRNDLTAAKTVKDLVMSNVRLWTYRTNPAQQLTPPAAGRLSEVKCPTLVILGEQDLPHINEIANLLVKGIAGARLVTIPRAGHIVNLDARDAFNQAVDSFLASR
;
A
#
# COMPACT_ATOMS: atom_id res chain seq x y z
N MET A 1 -3.96 44.61 66.95
CA MET A 1 -4.57 44.38 65.63
C MET A 1 -3.57 43.64 64.75
N ARG A 2 -3.68 42.35 64.70
CA ARG A 2 -2.72 41.47 63.94
C ARG A 2 -3.36 41.08 62.59
N ILE A 3 -2.77 41.52 61.51
CA ILE A 3 -3.17 41.23 60.15
C ILE A 3 -2.53 39.86 59.74
N ARG A 4 -3.35 38.83 59.55
CA ARG A 4 -2.94 37.54 58.98
C ARG A 4 -2.87 37.68 57.46
N ARG A 5 -1.67 37.52 56.87
CA ARG A 5 -1.48 37.39 55.44
C ARG A 5 -1.71 35.92 55.06
N SER A 6 -2.76 35.65 54.29
CA SER A 6 -3.00 34.32 53.65
C SER A 6 -2.17 34.21 52.39
N THR A 7 -1.23 33.28 52.39
CA THR A 7 -0.44 32.92 51.20
C THR A 7 -1.21 31.87 50.40
N HIS A 8 -1.72 32.26 49.25
CA HIS A 8 -2.33 31.31 48.31
C HIS A 8 -1.22 30.69 47.49
N VAL A 9 -0.97 29.39 47.69
CA VAL A 9 -0.10 28.58 46.85
C VAL A 9 -0.92 28.13 45.62
N PHE A 10 -0.60 28.68 44.45
CA PHE A 10 -1.12 28.19 43.19
C PHE A 10 -0.36 26.93 42.82
N LEU A 11 -1.00 25.75 42.92
CA LEU A 11 -0.48 24.48 42.41
C LEU A 11 -0.76 24.44 40.90
N ALA A 12 0.27 24.73 40.10
CA ALA A 12 0.21 24.55 38.65
C ALA A 12 0.25 23.04 38.33
N LEU A 13 -0.91 22.48 37.94
CA LEU A 13 -1.00 21.13 37.41
C LEU A 13 -0.39 21.10 35.99
N LEU A 14 0.86 20.69 35.88
CA LEU A 14 1.46 20.33 34.61
C LEU A 14 0.78 19.03 34.11
N LEU A 15 -0.15 19.17 33.18
CA LEU A 15 -0.65 18.07 32.37
C LEU A 15 0.48 17.61 31.43
N LEU A 16 1.26 16.63 31.86
CA LEU A 16 2.12 15.85 31.00
C LEU A 16 1.20 15.05 30.06
N SER A 17 0.97 15.54 28.84
CA SER A 17 0.42 14.73 27.76
C SER A 17 1.48 13.66 27.41
N SER A 18 1.42 12.52 28.04
CA SER A 18 2.12 11.32 27.59
C SER A 18 1.55 11.00 26.19
N GLY A 19 2.33 11.24 25.15
CA GLY A 19 2.05 10.77 23.79
C GLY A 19 2.08 9.23 23.78
N ALA A 20 0.98 8.60 24.20
CA ALA A 20 0.77 7.19 23.97
C ALA A 20 0.64 7.03 22.46
N GLY A 21 1.60 6.43 21.80
CA GLY A 21 1.48 5.98 20.41
C GLY A 21 0.16 5.20 20.28
N ALA A 22 -0.56 5.43 19.19
CA ALA A 22 -1.86 4.79 18.98
C ALA A 22 -1.71 3.27 19.07
N GLN A 23 -2.52 2.64 19.91
CA GLN A 23 -2.47 1.19 20.11
C GLN A 23 -2.87 0.48 18.81
N ILE A 24 -1.96 -0.36 18.27
CA ILE A 24 -2.25 -1.19 17.10
C ILE A 24 -3.11 -2.37 17.55
N THR A 25 -4.29 -2.52 16.97
CA THR A 25 -5.12 -3.72 17.08
C THR A 25 -4.96 -4.57 15.83
N SER A 26 -5.09 -5.89 15.97
CA SER A 26 -4.99 -6.80 14.84
C SER A 26 -6.10 -7.85 14.88
N GLY A 27 -6.43 -8.39 13.71
CA GLY A 27 -7.42 -9.44 13.57
C GLY A 27 -7.28 -10.17 12.23
N THR A 28 -8.16 -11.12 12.03
CA THR A 28 -8.28 -11.89 10.78
C THR A 28 -9.74 -11.90 10.36
N THR A 29 -10.01 -11.63 9.09
CA THR A 29 -11.37 -11.74 8.55
C THR A 29 -11.82 -13.20 8.53
N PRO A 30 -13.13 -13.49 8.44
CA PRO A 30 -13.62 -14.86 8.25
C PRO A 30 -13.00 -15.57 7.02
N GLY A 31 -12.59 -14.80 6.02
CA GLY A 31 -11.91 -15.31 4.82
C GLY A 31 -10.38 -15.46 4.95
N GLY A 32 -9.83 -15.36 6.19
CA GLY A 32 -8.41 -15.61 6.45
C GLY A 32 -7.46 -14.45 6.12
N LEU A 33 -7.95 -13.21 5.96
CA LEU A 33 -7.11 -12.06 5.67
C LEU A 33 -6.71 -11.35 6.97
N PHE A 34 -5.41 -11.29 7.23
CA PHE A 34 -4.87 -10.64 8.42
C PHE A 34 -4.73 -9.13 8.23
N TYR A 35 -5.21 -8.37 9.20
CA TYR A 35 -5.14 -6.92 9.21
C TYR A 35 -4.63 -6.35 10.53
N GLU A 36 -4.18 -5.11 10.48
CA GLU A 36 -3.84 -4.27 11.63
C GLU A 36 -4.50 -2.90 11.46
N VAL A 37 -4.95 -2.33 12.59
CA VAL A 37 -5.61 -1.02 12.65
C VAL A 37 -4.94 -0.17 13.71
N SER A 38 -4.63 1.08 13.40
CA SER A 38 -4.13 2.10 14.33
C SER A 38 -4.82 3.44 14.09
N GLY A 39 -4.81 4.31 15.10
CA GLY A 39 -5.41 5.62 15.03
C GLY A 39 -6.94 5.61 14.95
N THR A 40 -7.49 6.82 14.80
CA THR A 40 -8.95 7.08 14.74
C THR A 40 -9.24 8.11 13.65
N GLY A 41 -10.51 8.28 13.27
CA GLY A 41 -10.91 9.24 12.25
C GLY A 41 -11.31 8.60 10.92
N GLU A 42 -11.13 9.31 9.81
CA GLU A 42 -11.49 8.80 8.48
C GLU A 42 -10.61 7.59 8.09
N PRO A 43 -11.20 6.53 7.50
CA PRO A 43 -10.46 5.34 7.16
C PRO A 43 -9.50 5.54 5.98
N VAL A 44 -8.23 5.12 6.19
CA VAL A 44 -7.20 5.00 5.16
C VAL A 44 -6.72 3.56 5.13
N VAL A 45 -6.79 2.90 3.98
CA VAL A 45 -6.36 1.51 3.79
C VAL A 45 -5.08 1.47 2.97
N LEU A 46 -4.04 0.85 3.52
CA LEU A 46 -2.73 0.69 2.90
C LEU A 46 -2.61 -0.71 2.30
N ILE A 47 -2.40 -0.78 0.97
CA ILE A 47 -2.40 -2.01 0.18
C ILE A 47 -0.98 -2.22 -0.38
N HIS A 48 -0.32 -3.29 0.08
CA HIS A 48 1.09 -3.53 -0.23
C HIS A 48 1.32 -4.07 -1.65
N ALA A 49 2.59 -4.03 -2.10
CA ALA A 49 3.03 -4.56 -3.38
C ALA A 49 3.14 -6.10 -3.37
N PHE A 50 3.28 -6.69 -4.56
CA PHE A 50 3.62 -8.12 -4.70
C PHE A 50 4.94 -8.44 -3.99
N SER A 51 5.05 -9.64 -3.43
CA SER A 51 6.21 -10.24 -2.76
C SER A 51 6.64 -9.63 -1.42
N VAL A 52 6.00 -8.57 -0.98
CA VAL A 52 6.16 -7.99 0.35
C VAL A 52 4.85 -8.13 1.14
N ASP A 53 4.72 -7.49 2.30
CA ASP A 53 3.49 -7.54 3.09
C ASP A 53 3.21 -6.19 3.77
N ARG A 54 2.13 -6.13 4.58
CA ARG A 54 1.69 -4.91 5.26
C ARG A 54 2.79 -4.15 6.01
N ARG A 55 3.88 -4.85 6.42
CA ARG A 55 4.99 -4.24 7.18
C ARG A 55 5.76 -3.20 6.38
N MET A 56 5.69 -3.24 5.05
CA MET A 56 6.30 -2.19 4.20
C MET A 56 5.75 -0.79 4.49
N TRP A 57 4.55 -0.71 5.07
CA TRP A 57 3.87 0.54 5.38
C TRP A 57 4.20 1.11 6.77
N ALA A 58 5.15 0.52 7.52
CA ALA A 58 5.48 0.97 8.87
C ALA A 58 5.80 2.48 8.96
N PRO A 59 6.58 3.09 8.02
CA PRO A 59 6.83 4.54 8.06
C PRO A 59 5.57 5.40 7.81
N GLN A 60 4.61 4.90 7.03
CA GLN A 60 3.37 5.61 6.71
C GLN A 60 2.36 5.56 7.85
N ILE A 61 2.37 4.47 8.66
CA ILE A 61 1.55 4.40 9.88
C ILE A 61 1.84 5.61 10.77
N ALA A 62 3.12 5.82 11.14
CA ALA A 62 3.52 6.91 12.02
C ALA A 62 3.13 8.31 11.48
N ALA A 63 3.09 8.47 10.16
CA ALA A 63 2.69 9.73 9.52
C ALA A 63 1.17 9.96 9.51
N LEU A 64 0.37 8.90 9.53
CA LEU A 64 -1.07 8.97 9.30
C LEU A 64 -1.92 8.73 10.55
N GLU A 65 -1.49 7.86 11.48
CA GLU A 65 -2.31 7.38 12.60
C GLU A 65 -2.76 8.47 13.59
N GLY A 66 -2.08 9.60 13.64
CA GLY A 66 -2.48 10.75 14.46
C GLY A 66 -3.75 11.46 13.96
N ARG A 67 -4.19 11.20 12.71
CA ARG A 67 -5.32 11.90 12.06
C ARG A 67 -6.32 10.96 11.39
N PHE A 68 -5.91 9.74 11.11
CA PHE A 68 -6.70 8.76 10.35
C PHE A 68 -6.81 7.44 11.10
N ARG A 69 -7.89 6.72 10.85
CA ARG A 69 -8.00 5.31 11.17
C ARG A 69 -7.26 4.54 10.07
N VAL A 70 -6.01 4.17 10.33
CA VAL A 70 -5.15 3.51 9.35
C VAL A 70 -5.31 2.00 9.44
N VAL A 71 -5.70 1.39 8.33
CA VAL A 71 -5.79 -0.06 8.16
C VAL A 71 -4.68 -0.49 7.21
N ARG A 72 -3.95 -1.54 7.56
CA ARG A 72 -3.07 -2.26 6.64
C ARG A 72 -3.36 -3.75 6.75
N TYR A 73 -3.38 -4.45 5.64
CA TYR A 73 -3.65 -5.88 5.65
C TYR A 73 -2.70 -6.63 4.72
N ASP A 74 -2.55 -7.91 4.93
CA ASP A 74 -1.78 -8.77 4.04
C ASP A 74 -2.72 -9.30 2.95
N LEU A 75 -2.34 -9.11 1.70
CA LEU A 75 -3.02 -9.72 0.55
C LEU A 75 -3.01 -11.25 0.70
N ARG A 76 -3.99 -11.91 0.09
CA ARG A 76 -4.07 -13.39 0.11
C ARG A 76 -2.76 -14.00 -0.34
N GLY A 77 -2.27 -14.97 0.45
CA GLY A 77 -0.98 -15.62 0.22
C GLY A 77 0.23 -14.88 0.78
N HIS A 78 0.10 -13.63 1.23
CA HIS A 78 1.19 -12.82 1.79
C HIS A 78 1.15 -12.78 3.32
N GLY A 79 2.28 -12.46 3.93
CA GLY A 79 2.42 -12.21 5.36
C GLY A 79 1.74 -13.24 6.24
N LYS A 80 0.74 -12.83 7.03
CA LYS A 80 -0.06 -13.68 7.91
C LYS A 80 -1.42 -14.10 7.32
N SER A 81 -1.80 -13.59 6.15
CA SER A 81 -3.04 -13.99 5.49
C SER A 81 -2.98 -15.41 4.97
N GLU A 82 -4.09 -16.11 4.92
CA GLU A 82 -4.16 -17.45 4.36
C GLU A 82 -3.78 -17.48 2.86
N GLY A 83 -3.28 -18.62 2.41
CA GLY A 83 -2.99 -18.88 1.01
C GLY A 83 -4.28 -19.10 0.19
N PRO A 84 -4.18 -18.93 -1.14
CA PRO A 84 -5.31 -19.24 -2.00
C PRO A 84 -5.54 -20.75 -2.08
N SER A 85 -6.74 -21.20 -1.70
CA SER A 85 -7.18 -22.61 -1.82
C SER A 85 -8.21 -22.82 -2.93
N THR A 86 -8.88 -21.75 -3.33
CA THR A 86 -9.92 -21.70 -4.36
C THR A 86 -9.77 -20.43 -5.19
N PRO A 87 -10.39 -20.35 -6.38
CA PRO A 87 -10.48 -19.06 -7.10
C PRO A 87 -11.05 -17.96 -6.23
N TYR A 88 -10.45 -16.78 -6.28
CA TYR A 88 -10.87 -15.60 -5.50
C TYR A 88 -10.66 -14.32 -6.30
N SER A 89 -11.38 -13.27 -5.96
CA SER A 89 -11.22 -11.94 -6.54
C SER A 89 -10.56 -11.00 -5.54
N PRO A 90 -9.38 -10.42 -5.84
CA PRO A 90 -8.68 -9.53 -4.90
C PRO A 90 -9.51 -8.33 -4.44
N HIS A 91 -10.37 -7.77 -5.30
CA HIS A 91 -11.26 -6.66 -4.93
C HIS A 91 -12.38 -7.10 -3.97
N GLU A 92 -12.85 -8.37 -4.04
CA GLU A 92 -13.79 -8.92 -3.05
C GLU A 92 -13.09 -9.20 -1.72
N ASP A 93 -11.82 -9.60 -1.72
CA ASP A 93 -11.00 -9.70 -0.51
C ASP A 93 -10.88 -8.33 0.20
N LEU A 94 -10.60 -7.26 -0.55
CA LEU A 94 -10.57 -5.90 0.02
C LEU A 94 -11.94 -5.48 0.57
N ARG A 95 -13.03 -5.79 -0.13
CA ARG A 95 -14.39 -5.56 0.37
C ARG A 95 -14.63 -6.28 1.69
N ALA A 96 -14.22 -7.55 1.79
CA ALA A 96 -14.36 -8.34 3.01
C ALA A 96 -13.58 -7.75 4.20
N VAL A 97 -12.39 -7.17 3.96
CA VAL A 97 -11.63 -6.43 4.98
C VAL A 97 -12.40 -5.21 5.46
N LEU A 98 -12.93 -4.39 4.53
CA LEU A 98 -13.72 -3.21 4.88
C LEU A 98 -14.98 -3.58 5.68
N ASP A 99 -15.70 -4.62 5.24
CA ASP A 99 -16.93 -5.10 5.87
C ASP A 99 -16.65 -5.64 7.29
N ALA A 100 -15.60 -6.43 7.49
CA ALA A 100 -15.19 -6.94 8.79
C ALA A 100 -14.84 -5.83 9.80
N LEU A 101 -14.41 -4.66 9.28
CA LEU A 101 -14.03 -3.49 10.09
C LEU A 101 -15.16 -2.45 10.22
N GLY A 102 -16.35 -2.71 9.61
CA GLY A 102 -17.46 -1.76 9.59
C GLY A 102 -17.16 -0.47 8.83
N ILE A 103 -16.27 -0.53 7.82
CA ILE A 103 -15.85 0.63 7.04
C ILE A 103 -16.74 0.72 5.80
N GLY A 104 -17.63 1.72 5.75
CA GLY A 104 -18.51 1.97 4.60
C GLY A 104 -17.74 2.56 3.41
N LYS A 105 -16.81 3.47 3.64
CA LYS A 105 -16.06 4.18 2.61
C LYS A 105 -14.64 4.50 3.11
N ALA A 106 -13.62 4.35 2.27
CA ALA A 106 -12.22 4.58 2.65
C ALA A 106 -11.41 5.28 1.56
N THR A 107 -10.33 5.95 1.97
CA THR A 107 -9.23 6.28 1.07
C THR A 107 -8.33 5.05 0.93
N LEU A 108 -7.98 4.69 -0.31
CA LEU A 108 -7.09 3.57 -0.61
C LEU A 108 -5.73 4.09 -1.05
N ILE A 109 -4.66 3.59 -0.43
CA ILE A 109 -3.28 3.89 -0.81
C ILE A 109 -2.62 2.57 -1.19
N GLY A 110 -2.36 2.37 -2.47
CA GLY A 110 -1.77 1.13 -2.97
C GLY A 110 -0.43 1.35 -3.65
N LEU A 111 0.49 0.41 -3.49
CA LEU A 111 1.75 0.39 -4.23
C LEU A 111 1.79 -0.81 -5.19
N SER A 112 2.12 -0.57 -6.47
CA SER A 112 2.33 -1.61 -7.48
C SER A 112 1.09 -2.51 -7.63
N ALA A 113 1.15 -3.79 -7.23
CA ALA A 113 0.00 -4.69 -7.18
C ALA A 113 -1.14 -4.15 -6.30
N GLY A 114 -0.80 -3.47 -5.18
CA GLY A 114 -1.79 -2.78 -4.35
C GLY A 114 -2.47 -1.61 -5.06
N ALA A 115 -1.76 -0.91 -5.94
CA ALA A 115 -2.35 0.14 -6.77
C ALA A 115 -3.26 -0.46 -7.86
N THR A 116 -2.87 -1.59 -8.48
CA THR A 116 -3.75 -2.34 -9.39
C THR A 116 -5.07 -2.68 -8.71
N LEU A 117 -4.99 -3.23 -7.49
CA LEU A 117 -6.17 -3.58 -6.71
C LEU A 117 -7.03 -2.35 -6.35
N ALA A 118 -6.41 -1.22 -5.99
CA ALA A 118 -7.14 0.01 -5.68
C ALA A 118 -7.92 0.54 -6.90
N ILE A 119 -7.35 0.43 -8.11
CA ILE A 119 -8.03 0.80 -9.37
C ILE A 119 -9.20 -0.14 -9.62
N ASP A 120 -8.97 -1.46 -9.59
CA ASP A 120 -10.00 -2.48 -9.82
C ASP A 120 -11.15 -2.30 -8.82
N PHE A 121 -10.83 -2.07 -7.55
CA PHE A 121 -11.83 -1.82 -6.51
C PHE A 121 -12.64 -0.53 -6.74
N ALA A 122 -11.98 0.56 -7.16
CA ALA A 122 -12.66 1.82 -7.45
C ALA A 122 -13.61 1.72 -8.64
N ILE A 123 -13.35 0.83 -9.60
CA ILE A 123 -14.22 0.55 -10.73
C ILE A 123 -15.43 -0.31 -10.31
N VAL A 124 -15.20 -1.34 -9.49
CA VAL A 124 -16.24 -2.31 -9.09
C VAL A 124 -17.11 -1.78 -7.95
N HIS A 125 -16.50 -1.06 -7.00
CA HIS A 125 -17.16 -0.56 -5.78
C HIS A 125 -16.97 0.96 -5.60
N PRO A 126 -17.40 1.80 -6.56
CA PRO A 126 -17.12 3.25 -6.54
C PRO A 126 -17.65 3.95 -5.29
N ASP A 127 -18.77 3.50 -4.74
CA ASP A 127 -19.38 4.08 -3.54
C ASP A 127 -18.58 3.80 -2.25
N ARG A 128 -17.67 2.82 -2.29
CA ARG A 128 -16.82 2.42 -1.16
C ARG A 128 -15.47 3.17 -1.13
N VAL A 129 -15.18 4.02 -2.15
CA VAL A 129 -13.90 4.68 -2.32
C VAL A 129 -14.03 6.19 -2.21
N ALA A 130 -13.39 6.79 -1.21
CA ALA A 130 -13.36 8.24 -1.03
C ALA A 130 -12.32 8.90 -1.95
N ARG A 131 -11.11 8.33 -2.00
CA ARG A 131 -9.95 8.78 -2.79
C ARG A 131 -9.03 7.59 -3.05
N ILE A 132 -8.17 7.70 -4.07
CA ILE A 132 -7.10 6.72 -4.30
C ILE A 132 -5.74 7.41 -4.46
N VAL A 133 -4.71 6.78 -3.87
CA VAL A 133 -3.30 7.09 -4.10
C VAL A 133 -2.64 5.85 -4.71
N LEU A 134 -2.12 6.00 -5.91
CA LEU A 134 -1.56 4.96 -6.75
C LEU A 134 -0.04 5.15 -6.82
N ALA A 135 0.71 4.47 -5.97
CA ALA A 135 2.16 4.58 -5.91
C ALA A 135 2.81 3.55 -6.84
N SER A 136 3.71 3.99 -7.72
CA SER A 136 4.42 3.12 -8.66
C SER A 136 3.48 2.06 -9.25
N PRO A 137 2.40 2.47 -9.94
CA PRO A 137 1.22 1.64 -10.14
C PRO A 137 1.43 0.50 -11.14
N GLY A 138 0.82 -0.66 -10.85
CA GLY A 138 0.43 -1.64 -11.85
C GLY A 138 -0.95 -1.31 -12.43
N LEU A 139 -1.32 -1.94 -13.55
CA LEU A 139 -2.62 -1.77 -14.19
C LEU A 139 -3.05 -3.08 -14.86
N ASN A 140 -4.20 -3.60 -14.43
CA ASN A 140 -4.78 -4.80 -15.02
C ASN A 140 -5.15 -4.56 -16.50
N GLY A 141 -4.64 -5.42 -17.38
CA GLY A 141 -4.81 -5.32 -18.83
C GLY A 141 -3.76 -4.45 -19.55
N HIS A 142 -2.79 -3.86 -18.84
CA HIS A 142 -1.65 -3.21 -19.49
C HIS A 142 -0.65 -4.24 -20.01
N VAL A 143 -0.22 -4.06 -21.24
CA VAL A 143 0.85 -4.84 -21.88
C VAL A 143 2.06 -3.93 -22.02
N PRO A 144 3.20 -4.24 -21.36
CA PRO A 144 4.42 -3.43 -21.47
C PRO A 144 4.89 -3.33 -22.93
N SER A 145 5.38 -2.15 -23.33
CA SER A 145 5.91 -1.92 -24.69
C SER A 145 7.17 -2.73 -24.98
N ALA A 146 7.89 -3.17 -23.92
CA ALA A 146 9.07 -4.03 -24.03
C ALA A 146 8.96 -5.24 -23.10
N PRO A 147 9.50 -6.42 -23.48
CA PRO A 147 9.48 -7.60 -22.65
C PRO A 147 10.22 -7.41 -21.33
N LEU A 148 9.65 -7.90 -20.23
CA LEU A 148 10.26 -7.86 -18.89
C LEU A 148 11.22 -9.05 -18.72
N THR A 149 12.30 -9.09 -19.48
CA THR A 149 13.24 -10.24 -19.54
C THR A 149 13.93 -10.51 -18.19
N TRP A 150 14.06 -9.50 -17.34
CA TRP A 150 14.62 -9.64 -16.00
C TRP A 150 13.79 -10.52 -15.04
N THR A 151 12.54 -10.83 -15.38
CA THR A 151 11.68 -11.74 -14.61
C THR A 151 11.97 -13.22 -14.92
N GLN A 152 12.57 -13.54 -16.07
CA GLN A 152 12.75 -14.91 -16.53
C GLN A 152 13.53 -15.81 -15.55
N PRO A 153 14.69 -15.38 -14.96
CA PRO A 153 15.40 -16.20 -13.99
C PRO A 153 14.56 -16.54 -12.76
N VAL A 154 13.73 -15.60 -12.30
CA VAL A 154 12.84 -15.74 -11.14
C VAL A 154 11.79 -16.83 -11.40
N PHE A 155 11.05 -16.71 -12.52
CA PHE A 155 10.02 -17.68 -12.87
C PHE A 155 10.60 -19.05 -13.23
N LYS A 156 11.82 -19.11 -13.77
CA LYS A 156 12.53 -20.37 -13.99
C LYS A 156 12.83 -21.07 -12.66
N ALA A 157 13.35 -20.37 -11.66
CA ALA A 157 13.60 -20.91 -10.31
C ALA A 157 12.28 -21.39 -9.66
N ALA A 158 11.23 -20.56 -9.67
CA ALA A 158 9.91 -20.94 -9.15
C ALA A 158 9.36 -22.20 -9.86
N GLY A 159 9.44 -22.27 -11.18
CA GLY A 159 8.98 -23.39 -11.99
C GLY A 159 9.72 -24.70 -11.70
N SER A 160 11.01 -24.64 -11.33
CA SER A 160 11.79 -25.80 -10.91
C SER A 160 11.55 -26.21 -9.43
N GLY A 161 10.76 -25.43 -8.68
CA GLY A 161 10.49 -25.67 -7.25
C GLY A 161 11.47 -25.02 -6.29
N ASP A 162 12.44 -24.23 -6.81
CA ASP A 162 13.37 -23.44 -5.99
C ASP A 162 12.71 -22.12 -5.55
N SER A 163 11.82 -22.22 -4.56
CA SER A 163 11.06 -21.08 -4.06
C SER A 163 11.94 -20.05 -3.35
N GLU A 164 12.98 -20.49 -2.63
CA GLU A 164 13.93 -19.57 -1.97
C GLU A 164 14.80 -18.86 -3.00
N GLY A 165 15.30 -19.58 -4.01
CA GLY A 165 16.03 -18.98 -5.13
C GLY A 165 15.18 -17.98 -5.90
N ALA A 166 13.91 -18.30 -6.15
CA ALA A 166 12.97 -17.36 -6.78
C ALA A 166 12.79 -16.08 -5.96
N ALA A 167 12.57 -16.20 -4.64
CA ALA A 167 12.43 -15.05 -3.74
C ALA A 167 13.72 -14.20 -3.72
N ARG A 168 14.89 -14.84 -3.60
CA ARG A 168 16.18 -14.14 -3.61
C ARG A 168 16.39 -13.41 -4.94
N LEU A 169 16.20 -14.08 -6.07
CA LEU A 169 16.33 -13.49 -7.41
C LEU A 169 15.35 -12.33 -7.59
N TRP A 170 14.10 -12.44 -7.09
CA TRP A 170 13.14 -11.35 -7.14
C TRP A 170 13.62 -10.14 -6.35
N GLY A 171 14.15 -10.33 -5.13
CA GLY A 171 14.72 -9.25 -4.33
C GLY A 171 15.91 -8.53 -4.95
N GLU A 172 16.57 -9.15 -5.93
CA GLU A 172 17.71 -8.60 -6.69
C GLU A 172 17.27 -7.91 -8.01
N THR A 173 15.99 -7.99 -8.36
CA THR A 173 15.48 -7.38 -9.60
C THR A 173 15.47 -5.86 -9.55
N PRO A 174 15.49 -5.18 -10.72
CA PRO A 174 15.43 -3.73 -10.78
C PRO A 174 14.19 -3.12 -10.10
N ILE A 175 13.07 -3.86 -10.06
CA ILE A 175 11.83 -3.40 -9.44
C ILE A 175 11.91 -3.36 -7.90
N MET A 176 12.80 -4.15 -7.28
CA MET A 176 13.02 -4.15 -5.84
C MET A 176 14.18 -3.26 -5.40
N ALA A 177 14.94 -2.70 -6.36
CA ALA A 177 16.11 -1.89 -6.09
C ALA A 177 15.72 -0.48 -5.60
N LEU A 178 16.23 -0.10 -4.43
CA LEU A 178 16.18 1.28 -3.93
C LEU A 178 17.24 2.13 -4.63
N ARG A 179 16.93 3.40 -4.88
CA ARG A 179 17.78 4.32 -5.63
C ARG A 179 18.23 5.53 -4.81
N ASN A 180 17.48 5.87 -3.77
CA ASN A 180 17.71 7.06 -2.96
C ASN A 180 18.06 6.71 -1.50
N ASP A 181 17.22 5.96 -0.80
CA ASP A 181 17.47 5.54 0.59
C ASP A 181 17.89 4.07 0.67
N LEU A 182 19.19 3.81 0.55
CA LEU A 182 19.74 2.45 0.60
C LEU A 182 19.66 1.83 2.01
N THR A 183 19.36 2.61 3.07
CA THR A 183 19.24 2.08 4.43
C THR A 183 18.05 1.14 4.58
N ALA A 184 16.99 1.34 3.79
CA ALA A 184 15.83 0.47 3.75
C ALA A 184 16.03 -0.82 2.92
N ALA A 185 17.17 -1.00 2.23
CA ALA A 185 17.41 -2.15 1.35
C ALA A 185 17.32 -3.50 2.10
N LYS A 186 17.87 -3.55 3.32
CA LYS A 186 17.75 -4.73 4.17
C LYS A 186 16.29 -5.04 4.51
N THR A 187 15.50 -4.04 4.84
CA THR A 187 14.07 -4.18 5.14
C THR A 187 13.31 -4.75 3.93
N VAL A 188 13.55 -4.22 2.73
CA VAL A 188 12.93 -4.72 1.50
C VAL A 188 13.29 -6.19 1.27
N LYS A 189 14.58 -6.54 1.39
CA LYS A 189 15.05 -7.93 1.25
C LYS A 189 14.40 -8.87 2.27
N ASP A 190 14.35 -8.47 3.55
CA ASP A 190 13.74 -9.26 4.62
C ASP A 190 12.24 -9.47 4.38
N LEU A 191 11.53 -8.44 3.88
CA LEU A 191 10.12 -8.55 3.50
C LEU A 191 9.90 -9.57 2.38
N VAL A 192 10.71 -9.52 1.32
CA VAL A 192 10.65 -10.47 0.20
C VAL A 192 10.91 -11.89 0.70
N MET A 193 11.98 -12.09 1.49
CA MET A 193 12.34 -13.42 2.01
C MET A 193 11.31 -13.94 3.02
N SER A 194 10.59 -13.09 3.73
CA SER A 194 9.47 -13.51 4.60
C SER A 194 8.27 -14.04 3.82
N ASN A 195 8.20 -13.80 2.51
CA ASN A 195 7.10 -14.17 1.64
C ASN A 195 7.47 -15.25 0.61
N VAL A 196 8.49 -16.10 0.90
CA VAL A 196 8.96 -17.20 0.04
C VAL A 196 7.81 -18.10 -0.40
N ARG A 197 6.81 -18.33 0.45
CA ARG A 197 5.66 -19.20 0.11
C ARG A 197 4.89 -18.76 -1.14
N LEU A 198 4.96 -17.51 -1.57
CA LEU A 198 4.33 -17.05 -2.81
C LEU A 198 4.83 -17.81 -4.03
N TRP A 199 6.09 -18.23 -4.00
CA TRP A 199 6.74 -18.97 -5.09
C TRP A 199 6.45 -20.48 -5.05
N THR A 200 5.73 -20.96 -4.02
CA THR A 200 5.25 -22.35 -3.96
C THR A 200 3.92 -22.55 -4.68
N TYR A 201 3.16 -21.46 -4.92
CA TYR A 201 1.88 -21.55 -5.62
C TYR A 201 2.08 -21.80 -7.11
N ARG A 202 1.76 -23.02 -7.56
CA ARG A 202 1.92 -23.45 -8.95
C ARG A 202 0.99 -22.71 -9.92
N THR A 203 -0.16 -22.28 -9.43
CA THR A 203 -1.15 -21.50 -10.16
C THR A 203 -1.59 -20.34 -9.30
N ASN A 204 -1.81 -19.19 -9.92
CA ASN A 204 -2.44 -18.07 -9.22
C ASN A 204 -3.96 -18.13 -9.50
N PRO A 205 -4.78 -18.56 -8.53
CA PRO A 205 -6.22 -18.64 -8.71
C PRO A 205 -6.92 -17.28 -8.57
N ALA A 206 -6.18 -16.17 -8.50
CA ALA A 206 -6.74 -14.82 -8.48
C ALA A 206 -7.47 -14.53 -9.80
N GLN A 207 -8.75 -14.22 -9.69
CA GLN A 207 -9.58 -13.81 -10.81
C GLN A 207 -9.35 -12.32 -11.08
N GLN A 208 -8.73 -12.03 -12.22
CA GLN A 208 -8.51 -10.67 -12.67
C GLN A 208 -9.83 -10.00 -13.07
N LEU A 209 -9.91 -8.68 -12.89
CA LEU A 209 -11.08 -7.91 -13.33
C LEU A 209 -11.31 -8.07 -14.83
N THR A 210 -12.53 -8.43 -15.21
CA THR A 210 -12.94 -8.62 -16.61
C THR A 210 -14.21 -7.84 -16.89
N PRO A 211 -14.24 -6.95 -17.91
CA PRO A 211 -13.10 -6.49 -18.72
C PRO A 211 -12.01 -5.80 -17.91
N PRO A 212 -10.74 -5.82 -18.38
CA PRO A 212 -9.61 -5.25 -17.65
C PRO A 212 -9.73 -3.74 -17.41
N ALA A 213 -9.17 -3.26 -16.30
CA ALA A 213 -9.21 -1.85 -15.88
C ALA A 213 -8.60 -0.89 -16.91
N ALA A 214 -7.60 -1.32 -17.69
CA ALA A 214 -6.93 -0.49 -18.69
C ALA A 214 -7.91 0.13 -19.72
N GLY A 215 -9.00 -0.58 -20.06
CA GLY A 215 -10.06 -0.07 -20.93
C GLY A 215 -11.18 0.69 -20.21
N ARG A 216 -11.09 0.83 -18.88
CA ARG A 216 -12.19 1.31 -18.02
C ARG A 216 -11.79 2.47 -17.08
N LEU A 217 -10.65 3.10 -17.31
CA LEU A 217 -10.11 4.14 -16.43
C LEU A 217 -11.05 5.34 -16.23
N SER A 218 -11.90 5.64 -17.24
CA SER A 218 -12.92 6.68 -17.14
C SER A 218 -14.05 6.37 -16.14
N GLU A 219 -14.15 5.12 -15.66
CA GLU A 219 -15.12 4.72 -14.63
C GLU A 219 -14.63 5.04 -13.20
N VAL A 220 -13.33 5.32 -13.01
CA VAL A 220 -12.79 5.80 -11.73
C VAL A 220 -13.27 7.23 -11.49
N LYS A 221 -14.13 7.45 -10.49
CA LYS A 221 -14.80 8.73 -10.22
C LYS A 221 -14.26 9.48 -9.01
N CYS A 222 -13.46 8.81 -8.21
CA CYS A 222 -12.89 9.43 -7.00
C CYS A 222 -11.64 10.26 -7.32
N PRO A 223 -11.31 11.27 -6.50
CA PRO A 223 -10.05 11.98 -6.58
C PRO A 223 -8.87 11.01 -6.57
N THR A 224 -7.95 11.19 -7.51
CA THR A 224 -6.84 10.25 -7.77
C THR A 224 -5.50 10.99 -7.75
N LEU A 225 -4.54 10.47 -6.97
CA LEU A 225 -3.13 10.86 -6.99
C LEU A 225 -2.30 9.68 -7.49
N VAL A 226 -1.48 9.90 -8.50
CA VAL A 226 -0.44 8.97 -8.95
C VAL A 226 0.90 9.47 -8.40
N ILE A 227 1.65 8.61 -7.71
CA ILE A 227 3.00 8.90 -7.22
C ILE A 227 3.97 7.97 -7.94
N LEU A 228 5.01 8.53 -8.54
CA LEU A 228 5.99 7.82 -9.34
C LEU A 228 7.40 8.14 -8.84
N GLY A 229 8.27 7.14 -8.69
CA GLY A 229 9.70 7.38 -8.57
C GLY A 229 10.30 7.78 -9.92
N GLU A 230 11.12 8.83 -9.96
CA GLU A 230 11.77 9.31 -11.20
C GLU A 230 12.59 8.20 -11.90
N GLN A 231 13.16 7.29 -11.11
CA GLN A 231 13.99 6.17 -11.60
C GLN A 231 13.23 4.83 -11.60
N ASP A 232 11.91 4.87 -11.64
CA ASP A 232 11.09 3.69 -11.80
C ASP A 232 11.21 3.10 -13.22
N LEU A 233 10.77 1.88 -13.39
CA LEU A 233 10.90 1.13 -14.65
C LEU A 233 10.03 1.72 -15.77
N PRO A 234 10.47 1.63 -17.05
CA PRO A 234 9.77 2.24 -18.18
C PRO A 234 8.29 1.87 -18.25
N HIS A 235 7.91 0.60 -18.07
CA HIS A 235 6.51 0.16 -18.11
C HIS A 235 5.66 0.74 -16.97
N ILE A 236 6.25 1.08 -15.81
CA ILE A 236 5.53 1.77 -14.72
C ILE A 236 5.28 3.23 -15.11
N ASN A 237 6.23 3.87 -15.79
CA ASN A 237 6.04 5.20 -16.37
C ASN A 237 4.92 5.21 -17.43
N GLU A 238 4.86 4.17 -18.29
CA GLU A 238 3.77 3.99 -19.26
C GLU A 238 2.42 3.94 -18.55
N ILE A 239 2.30 3.11 -17.50
CA ILE A 239 1.07 2.98 -16.70
C ILE A 239 0.70 4.30 -16.04
N ALA A 240 1.64 5.00 -15.40
CA ALA A 240 1.37 6.28 -14.75
C ALA A 240 0.79 7.31 -15.73
N ASN A 241 1.36 7.39 -16.94
CA ASN A 241 0.87 8.26 -18.01
C ASN A 241 -0.55 7.87 -18.48
N LEU A 242 -0.82 6.55 -18.61
CA LEU A 242 -2.16 6.07 -18.95
C LEU A 242 -3.20 6.44 -17.90
N LEU A 243 -2.85 6.29 -16.61
CA LEU A 243 -3.74 6.62 -15.49
C LEU A 243 -4.08 8.11 -15.46
N VAL A 244 -3.06 8.98 -15.58
CA VAL A 244 -3.28 10.44 -15.60
C VAL A 244 -4.12 10.87 -16.80
N LYS A 245 -3.94 10.22 -17.94
CA LYS A 245 -4.72 10.52 -19.17
C LYS A 245 -6.15 9.94 -19.12
N GLY A 246 -6.32 8.76 -18.50
CA GLY A 246 -7.58 8.02 -18.53
C GLY A 246 -8.52 8.33 -17.36
N ILE A 247 -8.01 8.78 -16.22
CA ILE A 247 -8.81 9.11 -15.02
C ILE A 247 -9.00 10.61 -14.93
N ALA A 248 -10.23 11.06 -14.98
CA ALA A 248 -10.56 12.50 -14.93
C ALA A 248 -10.06 13.14 -13.62
N GLY A 249 -9.28 14.21 -13.73
CA GLY A 249 -8.74 14.95 -12.59
C GLY A 249 -7.61 14.23 -11.84
N ALA A 250 -7.08 13.15 -12.37
CA ALA A 250 -5.90 12.49 -11.78
C ALA A 250 -4.67 13.42 -11.83
N ARG A 251 -3.91 13.43 -10.73
CA ARG A 251 -2.69 14.23 -10.60
C ARG A 251 -1.48 13.30 -10.51
N LEU A 252 -0.35 13.72 -11.09
CA LEU A 252 0.94 13.02 -11.00
C LEU A 252 1.91 13.80 -10.13
N VAL A 253 2.54 13.11 -9.20
CA VAL A 253 3.73 13.58 -8.47
C VAL A 253 4.88 12.63 -8.76
N THR A 254 5.97 13.15 -9.34
CA THR A 254 7.20 12.39 -9.53
C THR A 254 8.19 12.75 -8.43
N ILE A 255 8.68 11.74 -7.72
CA ILE A 255 9.65 11.91 -6.63
C ILE A 255 11.07 11.71 -7.18
N PRO A 256 11.91 12.74 -7.11
CA PRO A 256 13.28 12.69 -7.65
C PRO A 256 14.10 11.55 -7.03
N ARG A 257 14.94 10.92 -7.86
CA ARG A 257 15.89 9.87 -7.48
C ARG A 257 15.29 8.60 -6.87
N ALA A 258 14.00 8.50 -6.72
CA ALA A 258 13.35 7.32 -6.16
C ALA A 258 13.08 6.25 -7.23
N GLY A 259 13.17 4.98 -6.83
CA GLY A 259 12.78 3.81 -7.63
C GLY A 259 11.36 3.36 -7.35
N HIS A 260 11.08 2.06 -7.62
CA HIS A 260 9.74 1.48 -7.57
C HIS A 260 9.15 1.42 -6.16
N ILE A 261 9.93 1.07 -5.15
CA ILE A 261 9.46 1.00 -3.75
C ILE A 261 9.46 2.40 -3.12
N VAL A 262 8.78 3.32 -3.79
CA VAL A 262 8.86 4.77 -3.55
C VAL A 262 8.53 5.21 -2.13
N ASN A 263 7.66 4.46 -1.42
CA ASN A 263 7.28 4.74 -0.03
C ASN A 263 8.38 4.45 0.99
N LEU A 264 9.34 3.58 0.65
CA LEU A 264 10.53 3.29 1.46
C LEU A 264 11.77 4.03 0.93
N ASP A 265 11.88 4.14 -0.39
CA ASP A 265 13.03 4.73 -1.07
C ASP A 265 13.10 6.26 -0.92
N ALA A 266 11.94 6.92 -0.77
CA ALA A 266 11.83 8.36 -0.55
C ALA A 266 10.73 8.70 0.44
N ARG A 267 10.80 8.09 1.62
CA ARG A 267 9.77 8.08 2.66
C ARG A 267 9.16 9.46 2.95
N ASP A 268 9.98 10.47 3.18
CA ASP A 268 9.50 11.77 3.62
C ASP A 268 8.79 12.52 2.48
N ALA A 269 9.34 12.46 1.27
CA ALA A 269 8.70 13.04 0.08
C ALA A 269 7.40 12.31 -0.29
N PHE A 270 7.36 10.98 -0.12
CA PHE A 270 6.15 10.19 -0.29
C PHE A 270 5.07 10.60 0.71
N ASN A 271 5.41 10.66 2.00
CA ASN A 271 4.48 11.05 3.06
C ASN A 271 3.96 12.48 2.84
N GLN A 272 4.82 13.42 2.42
CA GLN A 272 4.42 14.80 2.10
C GLN A 272 3.44 14.86 0.91
N ALA A 273 3.66 14.09 -0.14
CA ALA A 273 2.76 14.02 -1.30
C ALA A 273 1.38 13.47 -0.91
N VAL A 274 1.36 12.39 -0.13
CA VAL A 274 0.13 11.80 0.41
C VAL A 274 -0.60 12.81 1.31
N ASP A 275 0.11 13.43 2.22
CA ASP A 275 -0.44 14.40 3.18
C ASP A 275 -1.09 15.59 2.49
N SER A 276 -0.39 16.17 1.52
CA SER A 276 -0.89 17.30 0.71
C SER A 276 -2.16 16.91 -0.07
N PHE A 277 -2.23 15.66 -0.56
CA PHE A 277 -3.41 15.18 -1.26
C PHE A 277 -4.59 14.93 -0.32
N LEU A 278 -4.35 14.38 0.86
CA LEU A 278 -5.41 14.13 1.85
C LEU A 278 -5.95 15.43 2.46
N ALA A 279 -5.13 16.47 2.57
CA ALA A 279 -5.54 17.78 3.05
C ALA A 279 -6.34 18.60 2.00
N SER A 280 -6.23 18.27 0.70
CA SER A 280 -7.00 18.97 -0.35
C SER A 280 -8.47 18.55 -0.30
N ARG A 281 -9.38 19.56 -0.33
CA ARG A 281 -10.84 19.35 -0.38
C ARG A 281 -11.31 18.90 -1.77
#